data_dbaaf53024d5ef8169b07b3eecc15ccc
#
_entry.id   dbaaf53024d5ef8169b07b3eecc15ccc
#
_cell.length_a   1.000
_cell.length_b   1.000
_cell.length_c   1.000
_cell.angle_alpha   90.00
_cell.angle_beta   90.00
_cell.angle_gamma   90.00
#
_symmetry.space_group_name_H-M   'P 1'
#
loop_
_entity.id
_entity.type
_entity.pdbx_description
1 polymer ?
#
loop_
_entity_poly.entity_id
_entity_poly.type
_entity_poly.pdbx_seq_one_letter_code
_entity_poly.pdbx_strand_id
1 'polypeptide(L)' 'VGELPVMRGELVRYRRLLELARAQRDAILAGRFTDLPGILAERQAIIQDLSGRR' A
#
# COMPACT_ATOMS: atom_id res chain seq x y z
N VAL A 1 24.56 -8.98 4.42
CA VAL A 1 24.50 -9.35 5.79
C VAL A 1 23.81 -8.27 6.58
N GLY A 2 22.94 -8.61 7.41
CA GLY A 2 22.41 -7.66 8.36
C GLY A 2 21.03 -7.14 8.08
N GLU A 3 20.43 -7.54 6.98
CA GLU A 3 19.05 -7.19 6.80
C GLU A 3 18.18 -7.99 7.75
N LEU A 4 17.40 -7.29 8.54
CA LEU A 4 16.49 -7.96 9.45
C LEU A 4 15.20 -8.31 8.72
N PRO A 5 14.65 -9.50 8.96
CA PRO A 5 13.39 -9.88 8.31
C PRO A 5 12.25 -8.90 8.58
N VAL A 6 12.23 -8.29 9.77
CA VAL A 6 11.22 -7.31 10.12
C VAL A 6 11.32 -6.08 9.22
N MET A 7 12.54 -5.57 9.00
CA MET A 7 12.73 -4.43 8.13
C MET A 7 12.33 -4.75 6.70
N ARG A 8 12.67 -5.95 6.26
CA ARG A 8 12.33 -6.36 4.91
C ARG A 8 10.81 -6.40 4.72
N GLY A 9 10.08 -6.92 5.70
CA GLY A 9 8.63 -6.95 5.65
C GLY A 9 8.02 -5.56 5.59
N GLU A 10 8.57 -4.62 6.36
CA GLU A 10 8.10 -3.24 6.33
C GLU A 10 8.37 -2.59 4.99
N LEU A 11 9.54 -2.85 4.40
CA LEU A 11 9.85 -2.31 3.08
C LEU A 11 8.89 -2.82 2.02
N VAL A 12 8.51 -4.10 2.09
CA VAL A 12 7.54 -4.66 1.15
C VAL A 12 6.20 -3.93 1.27
N ARG A 13 5.76 -3.65 2.50
CA ARG A 13 4.50 -2.95 2.71
C ARG A 13 4.55 -1.52 2.23
N TYR A 14 5.63 -0.81 2.48
CA TYR A 14 5.79 0.56 1.97
C TYR A 14 5.82 0.60 0.46
N ARG A 15 6.50 -0.37 -0.15
CA ARG A 15 6.52 -0.46 -1.61
C ARG A 15 5.12 -0.69 -2.16
N ARG A 16 4.36 -1.57 -1.50
CA ARG A 16 2.99 -1.82 -1.93
C ARG A 16 2.12 -0.58 -1.80
N LEU A 17 2.29 0.18 -0.72
CA LEU A 17 1.57 1.44 -0.56
C LEU A 17 1.88 2.40 -1.70
N LEU A 18 3.13 2.48 -2.11
CA LEU A 18 3.51 3.33 -3.23
C LEU A 18 2.85 2.89 -4.52
N GLU A 19 2.83 1.57 -4.78
CA GLU A 19 2.15 1.03 -5.95
C GLU A 19 0.67 1.38 -5.94
N LEU A 20 0.04 1.24 -4.77
CA LEU A 20 -1.38 1.56 -4.64
C LEU A 20 -1.65 3.04 -4.83
N ALA A 21 -0.76 3.90 -4.35
CA ALA A 21 -0.89 5.34 -4.57
C ALA A 21 -0.83 5.69 -6.05
N ARG A 22 0.08 5.04 -6.78
CA ARG A 22 0.17 5.23 -8.23
C ARG A 22 -1.07 4.71 -8.94
N ALA A 23 -1.55 3.54 -8.53
CA ALA A 23 -2.75 2.96 -9.12
C ALA A 23 -3.95 3.85 -8.87
N GLN A 24 -4.05 4.43 -7.68
CA GLN A 24 -5.12 5.37 -7.35
C GLN A 24 -5.10 6.57 -8.28
N ARG A 25 -3.93 7.17 -8.44
CA ARG A 25 -3.78 8.33 -9.33
C ARG A 25 -4.16 7.97 -10.76
N ASP A 26 -3.66 6.83 -11.23
CA ASP A 26 -3.93 6.39 -12.60
C ASP A 26 -5.42 6.13 -12.82
N ALA A 27 -6.08 5.52 -11.83
CA ALA A 27 -7.50 5.26 -11.90
C ALA A 27 -8.29 6.56 -11.99
N ILE A 28 -7.92 7.56 -11.19
CA ILE A 28 -8.60 8.86 -11.21
C ILE A 28 -8.40 9.52 -12.57
N LEU A 29 -7.17 9.56 -13.07
CA LEU A 29 -6.86 10.21 -14.33
C LEU A 29 -7.54 9.52 -15.51
N ALA A 30 -7.72 8.21 -15.44
CA ALA A 30 -8.35 7.43 -16.51
C ALA A 30 -9.87 7.33 -16.33
N GLY A 31 -10.43 7.85 -15.26
CA GLY A 31 -11.85 7.77 -14.99
C GLY A 31 -12.33 6.41 -14.52
N ARG A 32 -11.41 5.55 -14.06
CA ARG A 32 -11.78 4.22 -13.56
C ARG A 32 -12.15 4.29 -12.08
N PHE A 33 -13.20 5.02 -11.78
CA PHE A 33 -13.58 5.28 -10.40
C PHE A 33 -14.07 4.03 -9.67
N THR A 34 -14.54 3.03 -10.40
CA THR A 34 -14.96 1.78 -9.78
C THR A 34 -13.80 1.00 -9.17
N ASP A 35 -12.57 1.30 -9.57
CA ASP A 35 -11.37 0.66 -9.00
C ASP A 35 -10.97 1.25 -7.66
N LEU A 36 -11.43 2.45 -7.35
CA LEU A 36 -10.98 3.18 -6.17
C LEU A 36 -11.31 2.50 -4.84
N PRO A 37 -12.54 1.98 -4.64
CA PRO A 37 -12.84 1.35 -3.35
C PRO A 37 -11.89 0.21 -3.00
N GLY A 38 -11.54 -0.63 -3.98
CA GLY A 38 -10.60 -1.72 -3.74
C GLY A 38 -9.21 -1.22 -3.38
N ILE A 39 -8.72 -0.21 -4.11
CA ILE A 39 -7.41 0.38 -3.86
C ILE A 39 -7.36 1.00 -2.46
N LEU A 40 -8.40 1.75 -2.10
CA LEU A 40 -8.44 2.41 -0.80
C LEU A 40 -8.55 1.41 0.34
N ALA A 41 -9.31 0.34 0.15
CA ALA A 41 -9.44 -0.71 1.14
C ALA A 41 -8.09 -1.40 1.39
N GLU A 42 -7.35 -1.69 0.34
CA GLU A 42 -6.04 -2.33 0.48
C GLU A 42 -5.05 -1.41 1.18
N ARG A 43 -5.04 -0.12 0.82
CA ARG A 43 -4.19 0.87 1.49
C ARG A 43 -4.50 0.93 2.98
N GLN A 44 -5.78 0.96 3.31
CA GLN A 44 -6.21 1.03 4.71
C GLN A 44 -5.74 -0.19 5.49
N ALA A 45 -5.87 -1.37 4.90
CA ALA A 45 -5.44 -2.60 5.55
C ALA A 45 -3.94 -2.59 5.84
N ILE A 46 -3.13 -2.12 4.88
CA ILE A 46 -1.68 -2.07 5.05
C ILE A 46 -1.31 -1.05 6.13
N ILE A 47 -1.93 0.11 6.12
CA ILE A 47 -1.66 1.15 7.12
C ILE A 47 -2.01 0.65 8.52
N GLN A 48 -3.14 -0.03 8.67
CA GLN A 48 -3.52 -0.59 9.95
C GLN A 48 -2.55 -1.66 10.42
N ASP A 49 -2.07 -2.49 9.49
CA ASP A 49 -1.10 -3.52 9.82
C ASP A 49 0.21 -2.90 10.32
N LEU A 50 0.69 -1.86 9.65
CA LEU A 50 1.90 -1.16 10.08
C LEU A 50 1.71 -0.50 11.43
N SER A 51 0.57 0.12 11.66
CA SER A 51 0.26 0.78 12.93
C SER A 51 0.16 -0.22 14.06
N GLY A 52 -0.36 -1.39 13.80
CA GLY A 52 -0.56 -2.41 14.83
C GLY A 52 0.71 -3.10 15.28
N ARG A 53 1.85 -2.75 14.68
CA ARG A 53 3.11 -3.42 15.00
C ARG A 53 3.93 -2.73 16.06
N ARG A 54 3.39 -1.81 16.74
CA ARG A 54 4.12 -1.09 17.80
C ARG A 54 4.41 -1.94 19.03
#